data_7ed28e75d2b9a35ec5ab10118c8de7b0
#
_entry.id   7ed28e75d2b9a35ec5ab10118c8de7b0
#
_cell.length_a   1.000
_cell.length_b   1.000
_cell.length_c   1.000
_cell.angle_alpha   90.00
_cell.angle_beta   90.00
_cell.angle_gamma   90.00
#
_symmetry.space_group_name_H-M   'P 1'
#
loop_
_entity.id
_entity.type
_entity.pdbx_description
1 polymer ?
#
loop_
_entity_poly.entity_id
_entity_poly.type
_entity_poly.pdbx_seq_one_letter_code
_entity_poly.pdbx_strand_id
1 'polypeptide(L)'
;LLNEIENSTSRISDLVRAIKEYTYMDQTPVQNVDIVKSLETTLTIMNHKLKRGVVVQRDYQRVPLLVNSFGSELNQVWTNIIDNAIDAMSGKGELRVRTYRDDDCVVVEIGDNGPGIPDDIKAHIFEPFFTTKRVGEGTGLGLDTTLRIVKKHRGNIQVSSKPGDTRFQVWLPLAEKQAEERDSPAVRAQQ
;
A
#
# COMPACT_ATOMS: atom_id res chain seq x y z
N LEU A 1 11.18 -26.21 21.16
CA LEU A 1 9.78 -26.64 21.25
C LEU A 1 8.84 -25.47 21.60
N LEU A 2 9.04 -24.74 22.73
CA LEU A 2 8.19 -23.58 23.10
C LEU A 2 8.25 -22.47 22.05
N ASN A 3 9.44 -22.05 21.59
CA ASN A 3 9.62 -21.05 20.55
C ASN A 3 8.99 -21.45 19.18
N GLU A 4 8.98 -22.72 18.86
CA GLU A 4 8.36 -23.23 17.63
C GLU A 4 6.82 -23.19 17.72
N ILE A 5 6.27 -23.43 18.91
CA ILE A 5 4.84 -23.32 19.16
C ILE A 5 4.40 -21.85 19.11
N GLU A 6 5.13 -20.94 19.72
CA GLU A 6 4.88 -19.49 19.66
C GLU A 6 4.94 -18.95 18.23
N ASN A 7 5.95 -19.35 17.45
CA ASN A 7 6.09 -18.98 16.05
C ASN A 7 4.93 -19.55 15.17
N SER A 8 4.50 -20.78 15.45
CA SER A 8 3.39 -21.40 14.73
C SER A 8 2.06 -20.73 15.08
N THR A 9 1.86 -20.38 16.35
CA THR A 9 0.65 -19.68 16.83
C THR A 9 0.57 -18.27 16.24
N SER A 10 1.69 -17.54 16.17
CA SER A 10 1.77 -16.22 15.53
C SER A 10 1.40 -16.31 14.05
N ARG A 11 1.93 -17.29 13.32
CA ARG A 11 1.61 -17.51 11.90
C ARG A 11 0.13 -17.83 11.67
N ILE A 12 -0.47 -18.67 12.50
CA ILE A 12 -1.90 -19.00 12.43
C ILE A 12 -2.73 -17.75 12.72
N SER A 13 -2.36 -16.95 13.70
CA SER A 13 -3.02 -15.69 14.02
C SER A 13 -2.95 -14.69 12.87
N ASP A 14 -1.78 -14.57 12.23
CA ASP A 14 -1.58 -13.69 11.06
C ASP A 14 -2.36 -14.19 9.84
N LEU A 15 -2.41 -15.50 9.60
CA LEU A 15 -3.24 -16.12 8.55
C LEU A 15 -4.73 -15.91 8.80
N VAL A 16 -5.20 -16.10 10.04
CA VAL A 16 -6.61 -15.86 10.41
C VAL A 16 -6.97 -14.39 10.25
N ARG A 17 -6.05 -13.47 10.61
CA ARG A 17 -6.25 -12.04 10.40
C ARG A 17 -6.32 -11.70 8.91
N ALA A 18 -5.42 -12.22 8.09
CA ALA A 18 -5.42 -12.02 6.64
C ALA A 18 -6.69 -12.57 5.97
N ILE A 19 -7.16 -13.75 6.39
CA ILE A 19 -8.42 -14.35 5.93
C ILE A 19 -9.61 -13.49 6.36
N LYS A 20 -9.62 -13.00 7.59
CA LYS A 20 -10.68 -12.15 8.12
C LYS A 20 -10.74 -10.82 7.37
N GLU A 21 -9.60 -10.18 7.14
CA GLU A 21 -9.48 -8.98 6.32
C GLU A 21 -9.97 -9.23 4.89
N TYR A 22 -9.60 -10.36 4.28
CA TYR A 22 -10.08 -10.76 2.95
C TYR A 22 -11.61 -10.90 2.89
N THR A 23 -12.22 -11.50 3.90
CA THR A 23 -13.68 -11.76 3.94
C THR A 23 -14.50 -10.51 4.25
N TYR A 24 -13.94 -9.56 5.03
CA TYR A 24 -14.62 -8.28 5.35
C TYR A 24 -14.47 -7.21 4.27
N MET A 25 -13.56 -7.37 3.31
CA MET A 25 -13.31 -6.41 2.23
C MET A 25 -14.53 -6.16 1.33
N ASP A 26 -15.47 -7.12 1.24
CA ASP A 26 -16.62 -7.04 0.33
C ASP A 26 -17.85 -6.30 0.90
N GLN A 27 -17.86 -5.91 2.17
CA GLN A 27 -19.06 -5.39 2.84
C GLN A 27 -19.04 -3.89 3.17
N THR A 28 -17.94 -3.19 2.89
CA THR A 28 -17.83 -1.77 3.22
C THR A 28 -18.30 -0.91 2.05
N PRO A 29 -19.18 0.10 2.28
CA PRO A 29 -19.61 1.01 1.21
C PRO A 29 -18.43 1.79 0.63
N VAL A 30 -18.48 2.04 -0.68
CA VAL A 30 -17.50 2.87 -1.39
C VAL A 30 -17.60 4.31 -0.89
N GLN A 31 -16.49 4.90 -0.55
CA GLN A 31 -16.37 6.27 -0.07
C GLN A 31 -15.34 7.05 -0.87
N ASN A 32 -15.54 8.35 -1.01
CA ASN A 32 -14.52 9.26 -1.52
C ASN A 32 -13.46 9.47 -0.44
N VAL A 33 -12.27 8.96 -0.68
CA VAL A 33 -11.13 9.04 0.23
C VAL A 33 -10.14 10.06 -0.30
N ASP A 34 -9.77 11.03 0.53
CA ASP A 34 -8.66 11.94 0.28
C ASP A 34 -7.34 11.19 0.52
N ILE A 35 -6.55 11.06 -0.53
CA ILE A 35 -5.30 10.29 -0.52
C ILE A 35 -4.28 10.88 0.45
N VAL A 36 -4.15 12.21 0.51
CA VAL A 36 -3.20 12.85 1.43
C VAL A 36 -3.61 12.60 2.88
N LYS A 37 -4.90 12.72 3.19
CA LYS A 37 -5.41 12.43 4.53
C LYS A 37 -5.22 10.96 4.92
N SER A 38 -5.43 10.04 4.00
CA SER A 38 -5.19 8.60 4.19
C SER A 38 -3.71 8.31 4.50
N LEU A 39 -2.78 8.91 3.74
CA LEU A 39 -1.33 8.79 3.97
C LEU A 39 -0.92 9.36 5.33
N GLU A 40 -1.37 10.56 5.69
CA GLU A 40 -1.03 11.18 6.98
C GLU A 40 -1.61 10.40 8.17
N THR A 41 -2.81 9.82 8.03
CA THR A 41 -3.36 8.91 9.03
C THR A 41 -2.45 7.70 9.23
N THR A 42 -1.99 7.07 8.14
CA THR A 42 -1.06 5.93 8.20
C THR A 42 0.27 6.31 8.83
N LEU A 43 0.88 7.43 8.42
CA LEU A 43 2.14 7.93 9.00
C LEU A 43 1.99 8.23 10.49
N THR A 44 0.85 8.74 10.92
CA THR A 44 0.55 9.01 12.34
C THR A 44 0.49 7.71 13.15
N ILE A 45 -0.21 6.70 12.63
CA ILE A 45 -0.30 5.37 13.28
C ILE A 45 1.09 4.72 13.38
N MET A 46 1.91 4.85 12.32
CA MET A 46 3.25 4.27 12.26
C MET A 46 4.35 5.10 12.95
N ASN A 47 3.99 6.22 13.53
CA ASN A 47 4.94 7.18 14.14
C ASN A 47 5.86 6.51 15.19
N HIS A 48 5.37 5.50 15.90
CA HIS A 48 6.17 4.75 16.88
C HIS A 48 7.37 4.00 16.24
N LYS A 49 7.25 3.56 14.97
CA LYS A 49 8.35 2.97 14.19
C LYS A 49 9.24 4.05 13.57
N LEU A 50 8.63 5.10 13.01
CA LEU A 50 9.32 6.19 12.31
C LEU A 50 10.25 6.99 13.24
N LYS A 51 9.81 7.30 14.46
CA LYS A 51 10.60 8.06 15.46
C LYS A 51 11.92 7.41 15.86
N ARG A 52 12.17 6.17 15.49
CA ARG A 52 13.40 5.45 15.83
C ARG A 52 14.62 5.86 14.99
N GLY A 53 14.43 6.70 13.99
CA GLY A 53 15.53 7.18 13.15
C GLY A 53 15.18 7.37 11.67
N VAL A 54 13.89 7.34 11.30
CA VAL A 54 13.44 7.58 9.93
C VAL A 54 12.98 9.03 9.80
N VAL A 55 13.60 9.75 8.85
CA VAL A 55 13.18 11.09 8.47
C VAL A 55 12.14 10.98 7.36
N VAL A 56 10.95 11.56 7.55
CA VAL A 56 9.86 11.53 6.56
C VAL A 56 9.84 12.82 5.78
N GLN A 57 10.09 12.74 4.48
CA GLN A 57 9.94 13.85 3.53
C GLN A 57 8.59 13.75 2.83
N ARG A 58 7.84 14.86 2.79
CA ARG A 58 6.50 14.98 2.21
C ARG A 58 6.52 15.95 1.03
N ASP A 59 6.02 15.51 -0.11
CA ASP A 59 5.86 16.31 -1.33
C ASP A 59 4.46 16.05 -1.89
N TYR A 60 3.45 16.72 -1.33
CA TYR A 60 2.06 16.52 -1.70
C TYR A 60 1.59 17.59 -2.68
N GLN A 61 0.89 17.16 -3.72
CA GLN A 61 0.18 18.09 -4.58
C GLN A 61 -0.91 18.83 -3.79
N ARG A 62 -1.02 20.15 -4.02
CA ARG A 62 -1.90 21.04 -3.23
C ARG A 62 -3.39 20.91 -3.51
N VAL A 63 -3.79 20.22 -4.58
CA VAL A 63 -5.20 19.97 -4.92
C VAL A 63 -5.68 18.67 -4.27
N PRO A 64 -6.95 18.62 -3.79
CA PRO A 64 -7.51 17.39 -3.26
C PRO A 64 -7.46 16.26 -4.31
N LEU A 65 -6.96 15.10 -3.91
CA LEU A 65 -6.86 13.91 -4.73
C LEU A 65 -7.81 12.86 -4.16
N LEU A 66 -9.05 12.85 -4.66
CA LEU A 66 -10.11 11.96 -4.19
C LEU A 66 -10.15 10.68 -5.01
N VAL A 67 -10.25 9.54 -4.34
CA VAL A 67 -10.37 8.21 -4.93
C VAL A 67 -11.56 7.49 -4.29
N ASN A 68 -12.34 6.79 -5.11
CA ASN A 68 -13.36 5.88 -4.59
C ASN A 68 -12.70 4.65 -3.98
N SER A 69 -12.86 4.47 -2.68
CA SER A 69 -12.25 3.37 -1.94
C SER A 69 -13.23 2.65 -1.02
N PHE A 70 -12.96 1.39 -0.78
CA PHE A 70 -13.69 0.54 0.15
C PHE A 70 -13.09 0.69 1.56
N GLY A 71 -13.73 1.48 2.42
CA GLY A 71 -13.31 1.64 3.81
C GLY A 71 -11.84 2.02 3.98
N SER A 72 -11.10 1.22 4.75
CA SER A 72 -9.70 1.47 5.10
C SER A 72 -8.68 0.73 4.21
N GLU A 73 -9.09 0.15 3.09
CA GLU A 73 -8.21 -0.67 2.24
C GLU A 73 -6.95 0.09 1.77
N LEU A 74 -7.10 1.36 1.41
CA LEU A 74 -5.95 2.16 1.00
C LEU A 74 -4.96 2.40 2.15
N ASN A 75 -5.45 2.53 3.39
CA ASN A 75 -4.55 2.64 4.55
C ASN A 75 -3.68 1.39 4.70
N GLN A 76 -4.22 0.21 4.35
CA GLN A 76 -3.45 -1.03 4.35
C GLN A 76 -2.38 -1.05 3.26
N VAL A 77 -2.68 -0.54 2.06
CA VAL A 77 -1.68 -0.37 0.99
C VAL A 77 -0.51 0.46 1.49
N TRP A 78 -0.80 1.62 2.07
CA TRP A 78 0.25 2.52 2.58
C TRP A 78 1.03 1.90 3.73
N THR A 79 0.34 1.25 4.67
CA THR A 79 0.98 0.56 5.80
C THR A 79 1.97 -0.49 5.31
N ASN A 80 1.57 -1.35 4.37
CA ASN A 80 2.42 -2.41 3.85
C ASN A 80 3.68 -1.87 3.16
N ILE A 81 3.53 -0.83 2.32
CA ILE A 81 4.66 -0.24 1.59
C ILE A 81 5.60 0.50 2.57
N ILE A 82 5.06 1.31 3.48
CA ILE A 82 5.85 2.07 4.45
C ILE A 82 6.56 1.12 5.43
N ASP A 83 5.91 0.06 5.88
CA ASP A 83 6.52 -0.93 6.78
C ASP A 83 7.70 -1.64 6.11
N ASN A 84 7.54 -2.03 4.84
CA ASN A 84 8.64 -2.59 4.05
C ASN A 84 9.80 -1.61 3.88
N ALA A 85 9.53 -0.34 3.65
CA ALA A 85 10.56 0.69 3.54
C ALA A 85 11.33 0.87 4.87
N ILE A 86 10.63 0.92 6.01
CA ILE A 86 11.24 1.02 7.34
C ILE A 86 12.14 -0.19 7.61
N ASP A 87 11.65 -1.39 7.29
CA ASP A 87 12.41 -2.63 7.50
C ASP A 87 13.66 -2.67 6.61
N ALA A 88 13.54 -2.29 5.33
CA ALA A 88 14.67 -2.22 4.40
C ALA A 88 15.76 -1.27 4.89
N MET A 89 15.39 -0.16 5.51
CA MET A 89 16.30 0.82 6.11
C MET A 89 16.79 0.40 7.52
N SER A 90 16.38 -0.76 8.04
CA SER A 90 16.67 -1.19 9.42
C SER A 90 16.24 -0.13 10.48
N GLY A 91 15.15 0.57 10.19
CA GLY A 91 14.57 1.60 11.06
C GLY A 91 15.31 2.94 11.10
N LYS A 92 16.29 3.18 10.19
CA LYS A 92 17.06 4.44 10.11
C LYS A 92 17.28 4.83 8.66
N GLY A 93 16.84 6.02 8.27
CA GLY A 93 17.00 6.48 6.90
C GLY A 93 16.00 7.57 6.52
N GLU A 94 15.71 7.67 5.24
CA GLU A 94 14.82 8.66 4.66
C GLU A 94 13.67 7.98 3.93
N LEU A 95 12.45 8.27 4.37
CA LEU A 95 11.22 7.87 3.73
C LEU A 95 10.65 9.07 2.97
N ARG A 96 10.49 8.96 1.67
CA ARG A 96 9.88 9.99 0.82
C ARG A 96 8.46 9.59 0.47
N VAL A 97 7.51 10.49 0.70
CA VAL A 97 6.09 10.28 0.34
C VAL A 97 5.65 11.43 -0.54
N ARG A 98 5.32 11.12 -1.79
CA ARG A 98 4.94 12.09 -2.80
C ARG A 98 3.59 11.74 -3.38
N THR A 99 2.77 12.78 -3.69
CA THR A 99 1.51 12.62 -4.43
C THR A 99 1.44 13.61 -5.56
N TYR A 100 0.98 13.16 -6.72
CA TYR A 100 0.75 14.01 -7.87
C TYR A 100 -0.35 13.42 -8.77
N ARG A 101 -0.91 14.26 -9.62
CA ARG A 101 -1.86 13.85 -10.64
C ARG A 101 -1.11 13.47 -11.92
N ASP A 102 -1.51 12.34 -12.50
CA ASP A 102 -1.03 11.86 -13.79
C ASP A 102 -2.29 11.50 -14.63
N ASP A 103 -2.64 12.39 -15.55
CA ASP A 103 -3.90 12.37 -16.29
C ASP A 103 -5.13 12.22 -15.38
N ASP A 104 -5.76 11.07 -15.40
CA ASP A 104 -6.98 10.74 -14.69
C ASP A 104 -6.72 9.92 -13.42
N CYS A 105 -5.46 9.79 -13.06
CA CYS A 105 -5.04 9.05 -11.89
C CYS A 105 -4.38 9.99 -10.87
N VAL A 106 -4.48 9.63 -9.62
CA VAL A 106 -3.53 10.05 -8.60
C VAL A 106 -2.40 9.03 -8.56
N VAL A 107 -1.18 9.52 -8.49
CA VAL A 107 0.01 8.72 -8.24
C VAL A 107 0.47 8.97 -6.81
N VAL A 108 0.64 7.89 -6.06
CA VAL A 108 1.31 7.91 -4.76
C VAL A 108 2.67 7.24 -4.93
N GLU A 109 3.73 7.98 -4.66
CA GLU A 109 5.09 7.47 -4.66
C GLU A 109 5.59 7.40 -3.22
N ILE A 110 6.02 6.21 -2.80
CA ILE A 110 6.65 5.95 -1.49
C ILE A 110 8.05 5.41 -1.77
N GLY A 111 9.05 6.16 -1.34
CA GLY A 111 10.45 5.83 -1.59
C GLY A 111 11.27 5.75 -0.32
N ASP A 112 12.31 4.90 -0.35
CA ASP A 112 13.28 4.74 0.72
C ASP A 112 14.72 4.80 0.19
N ASN A 113 15.66 5.10 1.07
CA ASN A 113 17.09 5.09 0.80
C ASN A 113 17.80 3.84 1.32
N GLY A 114 17.09 2.74 1.42
CA GLY A 114 17.61 1.44 1.84
C GLY A 114 18.55 0.78 0.80
N PRO A 115 18.92 -0.48 1.02
CA PRO A 115 19.87 -1.21 0.19
C PRO A 115 19.37 -1.52 -1.23
N GLY A 116 18.09 -1.31 -1.50
CA GLY A 116 17.46 -1.67 -2.78
C GLY A 116 16.96 -3.12 -2.81
N ILE A 117 16.27 -3.42 -3.91
CA ILE A 117 15.75 -4.75 -4.21
C ILE A 117 16.57 -5.33 -5.37
N PRO A 118 17.25 -6.46 -5.20
CA PRO A 118 17.98 -7.13 -6.26
C PRO A 118 17.09 -7.46 -7.47
N ASP A 119 17.66 -7.41 -8.68
CA ASP A 119 16.89 -7.57 -9.92
C ASP A 119 16.28 -8.98 -10.07
N ASP A 120 16.97 -9.98 -9.56
CA ASP A 120 16.54 -11.38 -9.58
C ASP A 120 15.28 -11.66 -8.76
N ILE A 121 15.02 -10.85 -7.72
CA ILE A 121 13.82 -11.00 -6.88
C ILE A 121 12.71 -10.00 -7.19
N LYS A 122 12.97 -8.93 -7.95
CA LYS A 122 11.97 -7.89 -8.27
C LYS A 122 10.69 -8.46 -8.90
N ALA A 123 10.81 -9.49 -9.74
CA ALA A 123 9.66 -10.12 -10.37
C ALA A 123 8.77 -10.88 -9.38
N HIS A 124 9.33 -11.31 -8.25
CA HIS A 124 8.69 -12.19 -7.28
C HIS A 124 8.12 -11.46 -6.04
N ILE A 125 8.47 -10.19 -5.83
CA ILE A 125 8.10 -9.47 -4.59
C ILE A 125 6.59 -9.34 -4.35
N PHE A 126 5.78 -9.50 -5.39
CA PHE A 126 4.32 -9.48 -5.31
C PHE A 126 3.70 -10.88 -5.23
N GLU A 127 4.51 -11.94 -5.26
CA GLU A 127 4.02 -13.31 -5.10
C GLU A 127 3.61 -13.59 -3.65
N PRO A 128 2.49 -14.29 -3.42
CA PRO A 128 2.07 -14.67 -2.07
C PRO A 128 3.18 -15.45 -1.36
N PHE A 129 3.39 -15.16 -0.08
CA PHE A 129 4.38 -15.79 0.79
C PHE A 129 5.85 -15.54 0.43
N PHE A 130 6.14 -14.75 -0.61
CA PHE A 130 7.50 -14.36 -0.92
C PHE A 130 8.03 -13.38 0.11
N THR A 131 9.16 -13.70 0.73
CA THR A 131 9.83 -12.84 1.72
C THR A 131 11.33 -13.13 1.76
N THR A 132 12.11 -12.06 1.88
CA THR A 132 13.56 -12.12 2.15
C THR A 132 13.88 -11.97 3.63
N LYS A 133 12.86 -11.72 4.47
CA LYS A 133 13.00 -11.61 5.92
C LYS A 133 13.21 -12.97 6.55
N ARG A 134 13.79 -12.99 7.76
CA ARG A 134 13.99 -14.23 8.52
C ARG A 134 12.66 -14.91 8.83
N VAL A 135 12.72 -16.20 9.05
CA VAL A 135 11.56 -17.01 9.45
C VAL A 135 10.92 -16.44 10.71
N GLY A 136 9.65 -16.00 10.61
CA GLY A 136 8.92 -15.38 11.72
C GLY A 136 8.90 -13.84 11.71
N GLU A 137 9.73 -13.17 10.90
CA GLU A 137 9.79 -11.71 10.81
C GLU A 137 8.96 -11.11 9.67
N GLY A 138 8.50 -11.93 8.74
CA GLY A 138 7.67 -11.51 7.62
C GLY A 138 6.75 -12.62 7.13
N THR A 139 5.49 -12.28 6.84
CA THR A 139 4.48 -13.24 6.34
C THR A 139 4.59 -13.45 4.82
N GLY A 140 5.24 -12.54 4.09
CA GLY A 140 5.27 -12.53 2.62
C GLY A 140 3.91 -12.20 1.98
N LEU A 141 2.93 -11.69 2.75
CA LEU A 141 1.58 -11.39 2.26
C LEU A 141 1.34 -9.88 2.02
N GLY A 142 2.19 -9.00 2.54
CA GLY A 142 1.95 -7.56 2.51
C GLY A 142 1.89 -6.99 1.09
N LEU A 143 2.85 -7.30 0.23
CA LEU A 143 2.88 -6.78 -1.15
C LEU A 143 1.87 -7.49 -2.07
N ASP A 144 1.59 -8.78 -1.87
CA ASP A 144 0.49 -9.47 -2.56
C ASP A 144 -0.85 -8.81 -2.22
N THR A 145 -1.13 -8.59 -0.93
CA THR A 145 -2.33 -7.88 -0.49
C THR A 145 -2.40 -6.47 -1.07
N THR A 146 -1.29 -5.75 -1.10
CA THR A 146 -1.19 -4.42 -1.74
C THR A 146 -1.57 -4.48 -3.21
N LEU A 147 -1.01 -5.41 -3.97
CA LEU A 147 -1.32 -5.59 -5.40
C LEU A 147 -2.81 -5.89 -5.60
N ARG A 148 -3.40 -6.78 -4.80
CA ARG A 148 -4.84 -7.13 -4.89
C ARG A 148 -5.74 -5.95 -4.58
N ILE A 149 -5.45 -5.18 -3.53
CA ILE A 149 -6.22 -3.97 -3.20
C ILE A 149 -6.12 -2.95 -4.33
N VAL A 150 -4.91 -2.67 -4.82
CA VAL A 150 -4.71 -1.73 -5.93
C VAL A 150 -5.47 -2.16 -7.18
N LYS A 151 -5.44 -3.45 -7.55
CA LYS A 151 -6.19 -3.99 -8.68
C LYS A 151 -7.72 -3.91 -8.48
N LYS A 152 -8.22 -4.18 -7.27
CA LYS A 152 -9.64 -4.00 -6.91
C LYS A 152 -10.11 -2.56 -7.15
N HIS A 153 -9.23 -1.58 -6.92
CA HIS A 153 -9.47 -0.16 -7.19
C HIS A 153 -9.19 0.25 -8.65
N ARG A 154 -9.02 -0.71 -9.58
CA ARG A 154 -8.66 -0.48 -11.00
C ARG A 154 -7.34 0.30 -11.16
N GLY A 155 -6.49 0.25 -10.17
CA GLY A 155 -5.19 0.89 -10.14
C GLY A 155 -4.07 0.01 -10.70
N ASN A 156 -2.88 0.58 -10.66
CA ASN A 156 -1.63 -0.10 -10.99
C ASN A 156 -0.57 0.17 -9.93
N ILE A 157 0.39 -0.75 -9.78
CA ILE A 157 1.55 -0.57 -8.91
C ILE A 157 2.81 -0.98 -9.66
N GLN A 158 3.85 -0.18 -9.50
CA GLN A 158 5.18 -0.44 -10.07
C GLN A 158 6.25 -0.23 -9.00
N VAL A 159 7.38 -0.88 -9.17
CA VAL A 159 8.57 -0.71 -8.35
C VAL A 159 9.77 -0.40 -9.22
N SER A 160 10.50 0.63 -8.83
CA SER A 160 11.83 0.94 -9.34
C SER A 160 12.80 0.91 -8.17
N SER A 161 13.90 0.19 -8.30
CA SER A 161 14.81 0.02 -7.18
C SER A 161 16.26 -0.13 -7.63
N LYS A 162 17.12 0.60 -6.94
CA LYS A 162 18.57 0.48 -6.94
C LYS A 162 19.07 0.77 -5.51
N PRO A 163 20.30 0.41 -5.15
CA PRO A 163 20.86 0.76 -3.85
C PRO A 163 20.73 2.26 -3.55
N GLY A 164 20.14 2.58 -2.39
CA GLY A 164 19.91 3.97 -1.96
C GLY A 164 18.66 4.65 -2.54
N ASP A 165 17.91 3.99 -3.39
CA ASP A 165 16.71 4.57 -4.00
C ASP A 165 15.73 3.50 -4.48
N THR A 166 14.85 3.07 -3.59
CA THR A 166 13.69 2.22 -3.91
C THR A 166 12.45 3.08 -3.95
N ARG A 167 11.59 2.91 -4.95
CA ARG A 167 10.33 3.64 -5.12
C ARG A 167 9.22 2.68 -5.52
N PHE A 168 8.16 2.68 -4.73
CA PHE A 168 6.88 2.11 -5.11
C PHE A 168 5.97 3.23 -5.59
N GLN A 169 5.40 3.06 -6.77
CA GLN A 169 4.44 4.00 -7.34
C GLN A 169 3.10 3.29 -7.51
N VAL A 170 2.04 3.90 -7.00
CA VAL A 170 0.67 3.40 -7.05
C VAL A 170 -0.20 4.40 -7.79
N TRP A 171 -0.79 3.98 -8.91
CA TRP A 171 -1.76 4.73 -9.68
C TRP A 171 -3.17 4.33 -9.28
N LEU A 172 -4.02 5.29 -8.95
CA LEU A 172 -5.43 5.06 -8.62
C LEU A 172 -6.29 6.03 -9.41
N PRO A 173 -7.39 5.58 -10.05
CA PRO A 173 -8.31 6.45 -10.77
C PRO A 173 -8.92 7.51 -9.85
N LEU A 174 -8.97 8.75 -10.28
CA LEU A 174 -9.64 9.84 -9.57
C LEU A 174 -11.15 9.65 -9.55
N ALA A 175 -11.80 10.03 -8.46
CA ALA A 175 -13.24 9.85 -8.24
C ALA A 175 -14.11 10.60 -9.26
N GLU A 176 -13.67 11.74 -9.77
CA GLU A 176 -14.43 12.62 -10.66
C GLU A 176 -14.82 11.95 -11.98
N LYS A 177 -13.97 11.08 -12.56
CA LYS A 177 -14.29 10.38 -13.81
C LYS A 177 -15.29 9.24 -13.66
N GLN A 178 -15.43 8.66 -12.47
CA GLN A 178 -16.44 7.60 -12.27
C GLN A 178 -17.87 8.14 -12.18
N ALA A 179 -18.04 9.44 -11.91
CA ALA A 179 -19.34 10.10 -11.94
C ALA A 179 -19.85 10.36 -13.38
N GLU A 180 -18.96 10.72 -14.30
CA GLU A 180 -19.32 10.98 -15.70
C GLU A 180 -19.74 9.71 -16.47
N GLU A 181 -19.11 8.56 -16.20
CA GLU A 181 -19.51 7.28 -16.81
C GLU A 181 -20.90 6.79 -16.35
N ARG A 182 -21.34 7.14 -15.14
CA ARG A 182 -22.67 6.77 -14.61
C ARG A 182 -23.79 7.66 -15.12
N ASP A 183 -23.49 8.87 -15.56
CA ASP A 183 -24.46 9.86 -16.03
C ASP A 183 -24.49 10.00 -17.56
N SER A 184 -23.79 9.11 -18.28
CA SER A 184 -23.84 9.06 -19.75
C SER A 184 -25.24 8.69 -20.24
N PRO A 185 -25.84 9.48 -21.15
CA PRO A 185 -27.23 9.28 -21.61
C PRO A 185 -27.49 7.93 -22.27
N ALA A 186 -26.45 7.18 -22.64
CA ALA A 186 -26.58 5.86 -23.27
C ALA A 186 -27.14 4.78 -22.31
N VAL A 187 -27.08 4.99 -20.97
CA VAL A 187 -27.59 4.01 -19.98
C VAL A 187 -29.09 4.26 -19.65
N ARG A 188 -29.60 5.47 -19.91
CA ARG A 188 -31.02 5.82 -19.66
C ARG A 188 -31.99 5.32 -20.75
N ALA A 189 -31.49 4.80 -21.86
CA ALA A 189 -32.33 4.33 -22.98
C ALA A 189 -32.74 2.84 -22.91
N GLN A 190 -32.38 2.14 -21.83
CA GLN A 190 -32.68 0.70 -21.66
C GLN A 190 -33.44 0.37 -20.35
N GLN A 191 -34.22 1.33 -19.81
CA GLN A 191 -35.18 1.05 -18.74
C GLN A 191 -36.59 1.33 -19.20
#